data_f7e870bf2d934c37cd07ae3724f7fb1f
#
_entry.id   f7e870bf2d934c37cd07ae3724f7fb1f
#
_cell.length_a   1.000
_cell.length_b   1.000
_cell.length_c   1.000
_cell.angle_alpha   90.00
_cell.angle_beta   90.00
_cell.angle_gamma   90.00
#
_symmetry.space_group_name_H-M   'P 1'
#
loop_
_entity.id
_entity.type
_entity.pdbx_description
1 polymer ?
#
loop_
_entity_poly.entity_id
_entity_poly.type
_entity_poly.pdbx_seq_one_letter_code
_entity_poly.pdbx_strand_id
1 'polypeptide(L)' 'MQINYIIKNTKTVDEFKRVRASMEERAERYSRRHIASCEHWQDGLPVKCWRGQYGVLWIEYESGNCWQYKETASGLEWY' A
#
# COMPACT_ATOMS: atom_id res chain seq x y z
N MET A 1 -10.56 8.10 7.30
CA MET A 1 -9.27 7.61 7.79
C MET A 1 -8.14 8.05 6.88
N GLN A 2 -7.04 8.46 7.44
CA GLN A 2 -5.92 8.97 6.64
C GLN A 2 -4.72 8.06 6.74
N ILE A 3 -4.19 7.71 5.58
CA ILE A 3 -2.94 6.97 5.47
C ILE A 3 -1.83 7.99 5.24
N ASN A 4 -0.73 7.83 5.95
CA ASN A 4 0.46 8.65 5.73
C ASN A 4 1.24 8.04 4.55
N TYR A 5 1.22 8.73 3.41
CA TYR A 5 1.95 8.29 2.21
C TYR A 5 3.34 8.90 2.22
N ILE A 6 4.35 8.05 2.32
CA ILE A 6 5.74 8.48 2.28
C ILE A 6 6.22 8.43 0.83
N ILE A 7 6.50 9.60 0.28
CA ILE A 7 6.88 9.73 -1.13
C ILE A 7 8.23 10.42 -1.20
N LYS A 8 9.20 9.75 -1.83
CA LYS A 8 10.56 10.24 -1.97
C LYS A 8 10.95 10.30 -3.44
N ASN A 9 11.94 11.10 -3.73
CA ASN A 9 12.59 11.13 -5.07
C ASN A 9 11.69 11.65 -6.17
N THR A 10 10.71 12.47 -5.85
CA THR A 10 9.95 13.19 -6.86
C THR A 10 10.54 14.59 -7.04
N LYS A 11 10.53 15.07 -8.29
CA LYS A 11 11.19 16.32 -8.65
C LYS A 11 10.23 17.49 -8.88
N THR A 12 8.98 17.20 -9.17
CA THR A 12 7.97 18.23 -9.44
C THR A 12 6.72 17.96 -8.63
N VAL A 13 5.89 19.01 -8.47
CA VAL A 13 4.61 18.89 -7.78
C VAL A 13 3.69 17.94 -8.56
N ASP A 14 3.69 18.03 -9.89
CA ASP A 14 2.85 17.17 -10.71
C ASP A 14 3.25 15.70 -10.58
N GLU A 15 4.54 15.42 -10.54
CA GLU A 15 5.04 14.07 -10.33
C GLU A 15 4.61 13.54 -8.96
N PHE A 16 4.76 14.36 -7.93
CA PHE A 16 4.34 14.00 -6.58
C PHE A 16 2.85 13.65 -6.54
N LYS A 17 2.01 14.47 -7.16
CA LYS A 17 0.57 14.24 -7.19
C LYS A 17 0.21 12.92 -7.89
N ARG A 18 0.88 12.63 -9.00
CA ARG A 18 0.63 11.38 -9.73
C ARG A 18 1.04 10.16 -8.92
N VAL A 19 2.20 10.24 -8.28
CA VAL A 19 2.67 9.14 -7.43
C VAL A 19 1.71 8.92 -6.27
N ARG A 20 1.29 10.00 -5.62
CA ARG A 20 0.36 9.91 -4.51
C ARG A 20 -0.98 9.29 -4.93
N ALA A 21 -1.53 9.74 -6.05
CA ALA A 21 -2.80 9.20 -6.55
C ALA A 21 -2.69 7.71 -6.85
N SER A 22 -1.58 7.30 -7.44
CA SER A 22 -1.32 5.88 -7.71
C SER A 22 -1.23 5.08 -6.42
N MET A 23 -0.51 5.59 -5.42
CA MET A 23 -0.37 4.91 -4.15
C MET A 23 -1.70 4.80 -3.40
N GLU A 24 -2.51 5.85 -3.44
CA GLU A 24 -3.84 5.84 -2.81
C GLU A 24 -4.72 4.76 -3.41
N GLU A 25 -4.78 4.67 -4.73
CA GLU A 25 -5.58 3.67 -5.42
C GLU A 25 -5.09 2.26 -5.10
N ARG A 26 -3.78 2.06 -5.16
CA ARG A 26 -3.19 0.74 -4.92
C ARG A 26 -3.32 0.33 -3.46
N ALA A 27 -3.10 1.23 -2.53
CA ALA A 27 -3.21 0.92 -1.11
C ALA A 27 -4.63 0.52 -0.75
N GLU A 28 -5.63 1.23 -1.27
CA GLU A 28 -7.02 0.88 -1.03
C GLU A 28 -7.36 -0.49 -1.61
N ARG A 29 -6.98 -0.72 -2.86
CA ARG A 29 -7.28 -1.97 -3.55
C ARG A 29 -6.60 -3.17 -2.89
N TYR A 30 -5.33 -3.01 -2.55
CA TYR A 30 -4.54 -4.10 -1.96
C TYR A 30 -5.01 -4.43 -0.54
N SER A 31 -5.21 -3.43 0.29
CA SER A 31 -5.63 -3.66 1.67
C SER A 31 -7.03 -4.27 1.71
N ARG A 32 -7.93 -3.78 0.87
CA ARG A 32 -9.29 -4.32 0.81
C ARG A 32 -9.26 -5.80 0.44
N ARG A 33 -8.47 -6.15 -0.56
CA ARG A 33 -8.39 -7.54 -1.00
C ARG A 33 -7.76 -8.45 0.04
N HIS A 34 -6.68 -7.99 0.66
CA HIS A 34 -5.99 -8.77 1.69
C HIS A 34 -6.91 -8.99 2.89
N ILE A 35 -7.52 -7.94 3.39
CA ILE A 35 -8.41 -8.03 4.55
C ILE A 35 -9.57 -8.96 4.24
N ALA A 36 -10.16 -8.88 3.05
CA ALA A 36 -11.27 -9.72 2.65
C ALA A 36 -10.89 -11.19 2.55
N SER A 37 -9.62 -11.51 2.30
CA SER A 37 -9.15 -12.88 2.20
C SER A 37 -8.89 -13.52 3.55
N CYS A 38 -8.87 -12.74 4.62
CA CYS A 38 -8.57 -13.21 5.97
C CYS A 38 -9.86 -13.36 6.77
N GLU A 39 -10.04 -14.52 7.40
CA GLU A 39 -11.23 -14.78 8.22
C GLU A 39 -11.23 -13.95 9.50
N HIS A 40 -10.05 -13.78 10.09
CA HIS A 40 -9.90 -13.06 11.36
C HIS A 40 -8.76 -12.04 11.22
N TRP A 41 -9.03 -10.95 10.53
CA TRP A 41 -8.04 -9.90 10.34
C TRP A 41 -7.79 -9.16 11.67
N GLN A 42 -6.53 -9.12 12.11
CA GLN A 42 -6.16 -8.57 13.41
C GLN A 42 -5.26 -7.34 13.33
N ASP A 43 -4.86 -6.93 12.14
CA ASP A 43 -3.90 -5.84 12.00
C ASP A 43 -4.52 -4.45 11.95
N GLY A 44 -5.84 -4.35 11.94
CA GLY A 44 -6.53 -3.07 11.88
C GLY A 44 -6.52 -2.47 10.50
N LEU A 45 -6.51 -1.15 10.43
CA LEU A 45 -6.58 -0.43 9.15
C LEU A 45 -5.20 0.10 8.75
N PRO A 46 -5.00 0.37 7.45
CA PRO A 46 -3.72 0.93 6.99
C PRO A 46 -3.46 2.30 7.59
N VAL A 47 -2.22 2.55 8.02
CA VAL A 47 -1.83 3.84 8.59
C VAL A 47 -0.67 4.49 7.86
N LYS A 48 0.14 3.71 7.14
CA LYS A 48 1.31 4.24 6.43
C LYS A 48 1.54 3.44 5.16
N CYS A 49 2.05 4.09 4.13
CA CYS A 49 2.28 3.44 2.85
C CYS A 49 3.52 4.04 2.18
N TRP A 50 4.38 3.18 1.63
CA TRP A 50 5.56 3.64 0.88
C TRP A 50 5.89 2.65 -0.22
N ARG A 51 6.66 3.12 -1.20
CA ARG A 51 7.07 2.28 -2.33
C ARG A 51 8.34 1.51 -1.97
N GLY A 52 8.35 0.23 -2.28
CA GLY A 52 9.54 -0.60 -2.16
C GLY A 52 10.22 -0.79 -3.50
N GLN A 53 11.11 -1.76 -3.57
CA GLN A 53 11.83 -2.10 -4.80
C GLN A 53 10.94 -2.91 -5.74
N TYR A 54 11.21 -2.79 -7.04
CA TYR A 54 10.58 -3.62 -8.08
C TYR A 54 9.05 -3.50 -8.12
N GLY A 55 8.54 -2.31 -7.85
CA GLY A 55 7.11 -2.05 -7.93
C GLY A 55 6.30 -2.53 -6.73
N VAL A 56 6.97 -3.03 -5.70
CA VAL A 56 6.30 -3.46 -4.47
C VAL A 56 5.78 -2.23 -3.72
N LEU A 57 4.60 -2.37 -3.13
CA LEU A 57 4.04 -1.35 -2.24
C LEU A 57 4.01 -1.91 -0.82
N TRP A 58 4.51 -1.13 0.13
CA TRP A 58 4.46 -1.48 1.54
C TRP A 58 3.27 -0.79 2.20
N ILE A 59 2.56 -1.52 3.04
CA ILE A 59 1.50 -0.93 3.87
C ILE A 59 1.74 -1.35 5.31
N GLU A 60 1.79 -0.36 6.20
CA GLU A 60 1.83 -0.59 7.64
C GLU A 60 0.41 -0.42 8.19
N TYR A 61 0.01 -1.32 9.06
CA TYR A 61 -1.31 -1.35 9.66
C TYR A 61 -1.27 -0.88 11.10
N GLU A 62 -2.43 -0.67 11.69
CA GLU A 62 -2.55 -0.16 13.07
C GLU A 62 -1.81 -1.01 14.09
N SER A 63 -1.71 -2.31 13.86
CA SER A 63 -0.98 -3.24 14.73
C SER A 63 0.51 -3.01 14.75
N GLY A 64 1.04 -2.27 13.77
CA GLY A 64 2.47 -2.12 13.55
C GLY A 64 3.03 -3.11 12.54
N ASN A 65 2.26 -4.10 12.12
CA ASN A 65 2.69 -5.04 11.11
C ASN A 65 2.72 -4.39 9.74
N CYS A 66 3.73 -4.75 8.95
CA CYS A 66 3.92 -4.24 7.60
C CYS A 66 3.83 -5.40 6.61
N TRP A 67 3.12 -5.17 5.51
CA TRP A 67 2.96 -6.15 4.46
C TRP A 67 3.41 -5.58 3.14
N GLN A 68 4.06 -6.39 2.33
CA GLN A 68 4.43 -6.05 0.97
C GLN A 68 3.38 -6.56 0.00
N TYR A 69 3.08 -5.78 -1.02
CA TYR A 69 2.09 -6.13 -2.02
C TYR A 69 2.70 -6.02 -3.40
N LYS A 70 2.52 -7.07 -4.20
CA LYS A 70 3.06 -7.12 -5.56
C LYS A 70 2.01 -7.68 -6.50
N GLU A 71 1.80 -7.00 -7.61
CA GLU A 71 0.95 -7.52 -8.68
C GLU A 71 1.77 -8.36 -9.63
N THR A 72 1.27 -9.55 -9.92
CA THR A 72 1.91 -10.48 -10.85
C THR A 72 0.91 -10.87 -11.93
N ALA A 73 1.38 -11.62 -12.91
CA ALA A 73 0.49 -12.14 -13.95
C ALA A 73 -0.59 -13.04 -13.36
N SER A 74 -0.34 -13.67 -12.22
CA SER A 74 -1.31 -14.55 -11.56
C SER A 74 -2.23 -13.81 -10.60
N GLY A 75 -2.01 -12.52 -10.36
CA GLY A 75 -2.83 -11.73 -9.47
C GLY A 75 -2.01 -11.02 -8.41
N LEU A 76 -2.65 -10.63 -7.31
CA LEU A 76 -2.02 -9.90 -6.23
C LEU A 76 -1.40 -10.87 -5.23
N GLU A 77 -0.15 -10.62 -4.87
CA GLU A 77 0.56 -11.38 -3.84
C GLU A 77 0.93 -10.45 -2.68
N TRP A 78 0.93 -11.01 -1.48
CA TRP A 78 1.40 -10.29 -0.28
C TRP A 78 2.25 -11.21 0.57
N TYR A 79 3.21 -10.61 1.27
CA TYR A 79 4.17 -11.38 2.09
C TYR A 79 4.91 -10.48 3.09
#